data_a5a7483e79268cf892f19f4d40ed2845
#
_entry.id   a5a7483e79268cf892f19f4d40ed2845
#
_cell.length_a   1.000
_cell.length_b   1.000
_cell.length_c   1.000
_cell.angle_alpha   90.00
_cell.angle_beta   90.00
_cell.angle_gamma   90.00
#
_symmetry.space_group_name_H-M   'P 1'
#
loop_
_entity.id
_entity.type
_entity.pdbx_description
1 polymer ?
#
loop_
_entity_poly.entity_id
_entity_poly.type
_entity_poly.pdbx_seq_one_letter_code
_entity_poly.pdbx_strand_id
1 'polypeptide(L)'
;NFCNHWGFDLAAIRSAIEQGSKRGASTLSQQVVKNLFLWHQRSWIRKAFEAVLTPVLEISWPKKRILEVYLNIAEFDEGIFGIEEASQKFFGMSSSKLSLQQAALLAAVLPNPKKRSVIDPNKFIQKRALSIADGAATILKDDRSDCFTD
;
A
#
# COMPACT_ATOMS: atom_id res chain seq x y z
N ASN A 1 -2.13 4.28 10.55
CA ASN A 1 -3.54 4.51 10.86
C ASN A 1 -4.52 3.51 10.21
N PHE A 2 -3.96 2.45 9.61
CA PHE A 2 -4.74 1.48 8.82
C PHE A 2 -5.79 0.73 9.67
N CYS A 3 -5.44 0.37 10.91
CA CYS A 3 -6.35 -0.34 11.82
C CYS A 3 -7.55 0.49 12.30
N ASN A 4 -7.43 1.82 12.30
CA ASN A 4 -8.36 2.71 13.01
C ASN A 4 -9.35 3.46 12.09
N HIS A 5 -9.39 3.16 10.78
CA HIS A 5 -10.33 3.81 9.87
C HIS A 5 -11.21 2.81 9.11
N TRP A 6 -12.39 3.26 8.71
CA TRP A 6 -13.39 2.49 7.94
C TRP A 6 -13.23 2.75 6.43
N GLY A 7 -12.01 2.53 5.91
CA GLY A 7 -11.72 2.69 4.49
C GLY A 7 -11.38 4.11 4.05
N PHE A 8 -11.66 5.14 4.85
CA PHE A 8 -11.33 6.54 4.56
C PHE A 8 -10.48 7.13 5.68
N ASP A 9 -9.33 7.67 5.33
CA ASP A 9 -8.51 8.47 6.25
C ASP A 9 -8.88 9.94 6.11
N LEU A 10 -9.88 10.37 6.90
CA LEU A 10 -10.39 11.75 6.86
C LEU A 10 -9.31 12.77 7.22
N ALA A 11 -8.38 12.42 8.11
CA ALA A 11 -7.27 13.30 8.48
C ALA A 11 -6.31 13.49 7.30
N ALA A 12 -5.98 12.41 6.59
CA ALA A 12 -5.15 12.48 5.37
C ALA A 12 -5.84 13.23 4.25
N ILE A 13 -7.15 13.06 4.06
CA ILE A 13 -7.95 13.78 3.07
C ILE A 13 -7.94 15.29 3.38
N ARG A 14 -8.21 15.67 4.63
CA ARG A 14 -8.19 17.06 5.08
C ARG A 14 -6.83 17.71 4.87
N SER A 15 -5.76 17.05 5.30
CA SER A 15 -4.38 17.50 5.10
C SER A 15 -4.02 17.66 3.61
N ALA A 16 -4.48 16.76 2.75
CA ALA A 16 -4.24 16.85 1.31
C ALA A 16 -4.96 18.06 0.68
N ILE A 17 -6.16 18.39 1.16
CA ILE A 17 -6.92 19.57 0.71
C ILE A 17 -6.23 20.86 1.16
N GLU A 18 -5.87 20.94 2.45
CA GLU A 18 -5.25 22.13 3.07
C GLU A 18 -3.88 22.45 2.47
N GLN A 19 -3.09 21.44 2.13
CA GLN A 19 -1.74 21.61 1.59
C GLN A 19 -1.67 21.72 0.06
N GLY A 20 -2.81 21.68 -0.63
CA GLY A 20 -2.86 21.65 -2.10
C GLY A 20 -2.06 20.49 -2.69
N SER A 21 -1.87 19.42 -1.92
CA SER A 21 -0.92 18.38 -2.18
C SER A 21 -1.36 17.49 -3.34
N LYS A 22 -0.46 17.25 -4.28
CA LYS A 22 -0.59 16.22 -5.33
C LYS A 22 -0.44 14.79 -4.78
N ARG A 23 -0.38 14.61 -3.46
CA ARG A 23 -0.33 13.27 -2.84
C ARG A 23 -1.72 12.63 -2.91
N GLY A 24 -1.79 11.42 -3.41
CA GLY A 24 -3.00 10.61 -3.36
C GLY A 24 -3.40 10.34 -1.90
N ALA A 25 -4.62 10.75 -1.52
CA ALA A 25 -5.19 10.49 -0.20
C ALA A 25 -5.98 9.16 -0.14
N SER A 26 -5.89 8.33 -1.19
CA SER A 26 -6.59 7.04 -1.24
C SER A 26 -5.93 6.02 -0.32
N THR A 27 -6.74 5.38 0.52
CA THR A 27 -6.32 4.32 1.44
C THR A 27 -6.01 3.01 0.72
N LEU A 28 -5.41 2.04 1.44
CA LEU A 28 -5.20 0.68 0.91
C LEU A 28 -6.51 0.03 0.50
N SER A 29 -7.56 0.16 1.31
CA SER A 29 -8.89 -0.39 1.02
C SER A 29 -9.49 0.18 -0.27
N GLN A 30 -9.35 1.49 -0.50
CA GLN A 30 -9.75 2.12 -1.76
C GLN A 30 -8.94 1.61 -2.95
N GLN A 31 -7.64 1.34 -2.76
CA GLN A 31 -6.80 0.78 -3.80
C GLN A 31 -7.18 -0.66 -4.13
N VAL A 32 -7.51 -1.48 -3.12
CA VAL A 32 -8.04 -2.84 -3.32
C VAL A 32 -9.33 -2.80 -4.12
N VAL A 33 -10.31 -2.00 -3.70
CA VAL A 33 -11.58 -1.82 -4.42
C VAL A 33 -11.34 -1.42 -5.87
N LYS A 34 -10.50 -0.40 -6.08
CA LYS A 34 -10.19 0.09 -7.42
C LYS A 34 -9.57 -1.00 -8.30
N ASN A 35 -8.62 -1.77 -7.78
CA ASN A 35 -7.86 -2.72 -8.59
C ASN A 35 -8.62 -4.03 -8.84
N LEU A 36 -9.54 -4.45 -7.94
CA LEU A 36 -10.29 -5.70 -8.07
C LEU A 36 -11.64 -5.55 -8.77
N PHE A 37 -12.35 -4.47 -8.49
CA PHE A 37 -13.76 -4.37 -8.84
C PHE A 37 -14.07 -3.29 -9.88
N LEU A 38 -13.10 -2.40 -10.18
CA LEU A 38 -13.34 -1.26 -11.02
C LEU A 38 -12.42 -1.25 -12.26
N TRP A 39 -12.84 -0.56 -13.29
CA TRP A 39 -12.08 -0.41 -14.53
C TRP A 39 -10.93 0.59 -14.40
N HIS A 40 -9.93 0.49 -15.28
CA HIS A 40 -8.69 1.28 -15.17
C HIS A 40 -8.84 2.76 -15.57
N GLN A 41 -9.81 3.10 -16.42
CA GLN A 41 -10.00 4.48 -16.87
C GLN A 41 -10.45 5.39 -15.72
N ARG A 42 -9.84 6.57 -15.65
CA ARG A 42 -10.22 7.59 -14.65
C ARG A 42 -11.57 8.21 -15.04
N SER A 43 -12.56 8.10 -14.18
CA SER A 43 -13.83 8.78 -14.31
C SER A 43 -14.42 9.13 -12.93
N TRP A 44 -15.26 10.14 -12.87
CA TRP A 44 -15.97 10.50 -11.65
C TRP A 44 -16.94 9.40 -11.20
N ILE A 45 -17.56 8.70 -12.16
CA ILE A 45 -18.45 7.57 -11.91
C ILE A 45 -17.66 6.44 -11.22
N ARG A 46 -16.47 6.08 -11.75
CA ARG A 46 -15.60 5.10 -11.11
C ARG A 46 -15.22 5.51 -9.69
N LYS A 47 -14.93 6.80 -9.45
CA LYS A 47 -14.61 7.31 -8.11
C LYS A 47 -15.78 7.24 -7.15
N ALA A 48 -16.99 7.46 -7.62
CA ALA A 48 -18.21 7.27 -6.84
C ALA A 48 -18.40 5.79 -6.45
N PHE A 49 -18.23 4.85 -7.39
CA PHE A 49 -18.27 3.41 -7.08
C PHE A 49 -17.17 3.00 -6.06
N GLU A 50 -15.96 3.52 -6.20
CA GLU A 50 -14.88 3.31 -5.24
C GLU A 50 -15.30 3.77 -3.83
N ALA A 51 -15.92 4.93 -3.72
CA ALA A 51 -16.39 5.47 -2.44
C ALA A 51 -17.50 4.61 -1.80
N VAL A 52 -18.41 4.05 -2.60
CA VAL A 52 -19.50 3.20 -2.11
C VAL A 52 -19.01 1.80 -1.75
N LEU A 53 -18.15 1.20 -2.59
CA LEU A 53 -17.67 -0.16 -2.37
C LEU A 53 -16.63 -0.26 -1.25
N THR A 54 -15.91 0.81 -0.93
CA THR A 54 -14.90 0.78 0.13
C THR A 54 -15.46 0.44 1.50
N PRO A 55 -16.55 1.06 2.00
CA PRO A 55 -17.19 0.65 3.26
C PRO A 55 -17.72 -0.79 3.20
N VAL A 56 -18.26 -1.23 2.07
CA VAL A 56 -18.75 -2.60 1.90
C VAL A 56 -17.60 -3.60 2.05
N LEU A 57 -16.44 -3.31 1.45
CA LEU A 57 -15.23 -4.11 1.61
C LEU A 57 -14.80 -4.18 3.10
N GLU A 58 -14.76 -3.05 3.78
CA GLU A 58 -14.33 -2.95 5.19
C GLU A 58 -15.27 -3.69 6.15
N ILE A 59 -16.57 -3.75 5.85
CA ILE A 59 -17.53 -4.54 6.63
C ILE A 59 -17.37 -6.04 6.35
N SER A 60 -17.05 -6.40 5.09
CA SER A 60 -17.00 -7.79 4.64
C SER A 60 -15.68 -8.48 4.95
N TRP A 61 -14.56 -7.75 5.02
CA TRP A 61 -13.23 -8.31 5.17
C TRP A 61 -12.49 -7.71 6.38
N PRO A 62 -11.83 -8.54 7.21
CA PRO A 62 -10.93 -8.04 8.23
C PRO A 62 -9.72 -7.33 7.61
N LYS A 63 -9.09 -6.41 8.33
CA LYS A 63 -7.91 -5.64 7.89
C LYS A 63 -6.78 -6.53 7.36
N LYS A 64 -6.52 -7.64 8.03
CA LYS A 64 -5.56 -8.66 7.60
C LYS A 64 -5.83 -9.14 6.17
N ARG A 65 -7.09 -9.46 5.86
CA ARG A 65 -7.48 -9.91 4.52
C ARG A 65 -7.35 -8.80 3.47
N ILE A 66 -7.70 -7.58 3.81
CA ILE A 66 -7.53 -6.43 2.92
C ILE A 66 -6.05 -6.22 2.57
N LEU A 67 -5.17 -6.30 3.58
CA LEU A 67 -3.73 -6.15 3.39
C LEU A 67 -3.14 -7.31 2.58
N GLU A 68 -3.55 -8.54 2.87
CA GLU A 68 -3.14 -9.74 2.12
C GLU A 68 -3.48 -9.60 0.63
N VAL A 69 -4.73 -9.25 0.34
CA VAL A 69 -5.18 -9.06 -1.04
C VAL A 69 -4.43 -7.91 -1.71
N TYR A 70 -4.25 -6.78 -1.00
CA TYR A 70 -3.47 -5.65 -1.51
C TYR A 70 -2.06 -6.09 -1.93
N LEU A 71 -1.34 -6.82 -1.07
CA LEU A 71 0.01 -7.29 -1.34
C LEU A 71 0.08 -8.27 -2.52
N ASN A 72 -0.99 -9.02 -2.79
CA ASN A 72 -1.06 -9.95 -3.91
C ASN A 72 -1.40 -9.28 -5.25
N ILE A 73 -2.06 -8.11 -5.24
CA ILE A 73 -2.50 -7.43 -6.48
C ILE A 73 -1.72 -6.14 -6.78
N ALA A 74 -0.89 -5.66 -5.86
CA ALA A 74 -0.10 -4.45 -6.05
C ALA A 74 0.93 -4.67 -7.16
N GLU A 75 1.06 -3.69 -8.07
CA GLU A 75 2.12 -3.65 -9.07
C GLU A 75 3.40 -3.07 -8.42
N PHE A 76 4.49 -3.84 -8.44
CA PHE A 76 5.79 -3.44 -7.87
C PHE A 76 6.78 -2.94 -8.93
N ASP A 77 6.54 -3.28 -10.17
CA ASP A 77 7.23 -2.78 -11.37
C ASP A 77 6.33 -3.06 -12.57
N GLU A 78 6.71 -2.60 -13.75
CA GLU A 78 5.92 -2.82 -14.96
C GLU A 78 5.69 -4.33 -15.20
N GLY A 79 4.43 -4.76 -15.07
CA GLY A 79 4.01 -6.15 -15.24
C GLY A 79 4.37 -7.09 -14.08
N ILE A 80 4.93 -6.60 -12.97
CA ILE A 80 5.24 -7.42 -11.78
C ILE A 80 4.17 -7.17 -10.72
N PHE A 81 3.28 -8.13 -10.56
CA PHE A 81 2.17 -8.06 -9.62
C PHE A 81 2.35 -9.05 -8.47
N GLY A 82 2.09 -8.59 -7.26
CA GLY A 82 2.16 -9.37 -6.04
C GLY A 82 3.55 -9.41 -5.40
N ILE A 83 3.52 -9.49 -4.07
CA ILE A 83 4.74 -9.43 -3.24
C ILE A 83 5.66 -10.64 -3.47
N GLU A 84 5.09 -11.83 -3.73
CA GLU A 84 5.89 -13.02 -3.96
C GLU A 84 6.65 -12.92 -5.28
N GLU A 85 5.99 -12.53 -6.36
CA GLU A 85 6.63 -12.33 -7.66
C GLU A 85 7.71 -11.25 -7.59
N ALA A 86 7.41 -10.13 -6.93
CA ALA A 86 8.37 -9.05 -6.72
C ALA A 86 9.59 -9.52 -5.91
N SER A 87 9.37 -10.33 -4.84
CA SER A 87 10.43 -10.87 -4.02
C SER A 87 11.35 -11.81 -4.82
N GLN A 88 10.77 -12.71 -5.59
CA GLN A 88 11.53 -13.60 -6.47
C GLN A 88 12.33 -12.82 -7.52
N LYS A 89 11.67 -11.86 -8.17
CA LYS A 89 12.28 -11.08 -9.24
C LYS A 89 13.46 -10.22 -8.76
N PHE A 90 13.31 -9.52 -7.63
CA PHE A 90 14.29 -8.55 -7.18
C PHE A 90 15.33 -9.11 -6.22
N PHE A 91 14.99 -10.16 -5.46
CA PHE A 91 15.86 -10.70 -4.40
C PHE A 91 16.13 -12.21 -4.52
N GLY A 92 15.48 -12.93 -5.46
CA GLY A 92 15.68 -14.35 -5.67
C GLY A 92 15.23 -15.23 -4.49
N MET A 93 14.26 -14.75 -3.70
CA MET A 93 13.79 -15.46 -2.50
C MET A 93 12.29 -15.28 -2.29
N SER A 94 11.68 -16.20 -1.52
CA SER A 94 10.27 -16.06 -1.12
C SER A 94 10.04 -14.82 -0.27
N SER A 95 8.87 -14.20 -0.43
CA SER A 95 8.43 -13.02 0.33
C SER A 95 8.46 -13.23 1.84
N SER A 96 8.25 -14.46 2.31
CA SER A 96 8.36 -14.83 3.73
C SER A 96 9.78 -14.74 4.31
N LYS A 97 10.80 -14.67 3.46
CA LYS A 97 12.22 -14.58 3.84
C LYS A 97 12.81 -13.18 3.70
N LEU A 98 12.00 -12.21 3.26
CA LEU A 98 12.46 -10.83 3.11
C LEU A 98 12.94 -10.26 4.45
N SER A 99 14.11 -9.63 4.43
CA SER A 99 14.52 -8.79 5.54
C SER A 99 13.64 -7.54 5.64
N LEU A 100 13.64 -6.89 6.82
CA LEU A 100 12.90 -5.63 7.02
C LEU A 100 13.31 -4.57 5.98
N GLN A 101 14.59 -4.47 5.65
CA GLN A 101 15.11 -3.52 4.67
C GLN A 101 14.61 -3.83 3.25
N GLN A 102 14.59 -5.10 2.85
CA GLN A 102 14.06 -5.52 1.54
C GLN A 102 12.57 -5.25 1.43
N ALA A 103 11.80 -5.60 2.46
CA ALA A 103 10.37 -5.31 2.51
C ALA A 103 10.08 -3.79 2.48
N ALA A 104 10.86 -3.00 3.22
CA ALA A 104 10.75 -1.55 3.22
C ALA A 104 11.10 -0.93 1.86
N LEU A 105 12.06 -1.50 1.13
CA LEU A 105 12.40 -1.06 -0.22
C LEU A 105 11.26 -1.33 -1.20
N LEU A 106 10.65 -2.51 -1.17
CA LEU A 106 9.44 -2.82 -1.94
C LEU A 106 8.30 -1.84 -1.61
N ALA A 107 8.06 -1.56 -0.33
CA ALA A 107 7.06 -0.60 0.09
C ALA A 107 7.37 0.84 -0.37
N ALA A 108 8.64 1.22 -0.48
CA ALA A 108 9.06 2.55 -0.91
C ALA A 108 8.75 2.82 -2.40
N VAL A 109 8.73 1.80 -3.25
CA VAL A 109 8.44 1.94 -4.68
C VAL A 109 6.95 1.95 -5.01
N LEU A 110 6.11 1.29 -4.20
CA LEU A 110 4.67 1.11 -4.43
C LEU A 110 3.89 2.38 -4.86
N PRO A 111 4.13 3.58 -4.31
CA PRO A 111 3.38 4.76 -4.75
C PRO A 111 3.56 5.12 -6.22
N ASN A 112 4.63 4.66 -6.87
CA ASN A 112 4.88 4.88 -8.30
C ASN A 112 5.90 3.86 -8.83
N PRO A 113 5.55 2.56 -8.92
CA PRO A 113 6.49 1.49 -9.24
C PRO A 113 7.15 1.64 -10.62
N LYS A 114 6.42 2.15 -11.60
CA LYS A 114 6.95 2.37 -12.97
C LYS A 114 8.04 3.46 -13.07
N LYS A 115 8.20 4.28 -12.04
CA LYS A 115 9.20 5.37 -11.99
C LYS A 115 10.22 5.21 -10.86
N ARG A 116 10.11 4.15 -10.07
CA ARG A 116 10.95 3.90 -8.91
C ARG A 116 11.54 2.51 -9.02
N SER A 117 12.87 2.43 -8.99
CA SER A 117 13.55 1.15 -9.10
C SER A 117 13.85 0.55 -7.73
N VAL A 118 13.65 -0.76 -7.61
CA VAL A 118 14.12 -1.58 -6.49
C VAL A 118 15.58 -1.97 -6.69
N ILE A 119 16.00 -2.22 -7.95
CA ILE A 119 17.36 -2.69 -8.30
C ILE A 119 18.36 -1.55 -8.17
N ASP A 120 18.00 -0.36 -8.66
CA ASP A 120 18.83 0.85 -8.59
C ASP A 120 18.05 1.99 -7.91
N PRO A 121 17.88 1.92 -6.58
CA PRO A 121 17.14 2.91 -5.83
C PRO A 121 17.94 4.21 -5.69
N ASN A 122 17.39 5.31 -6.19
CA ASN A 122 17.99 6.62 -5.98
C ASN A 122 17.97 7.03 -4.49
N LYS A 123 18.71 8.11 -4.14
CA LYS A 123 18.82 8.59 -2.75
C LYS A 123 17.47 8.87 -2.07
N PHE A 124 16.47 9.31 -2.82
CA PHE A 124 15.12 9.52 -2.27
C PHE A 124 14.45 8.21 -1.87
N ILE A 125 14.54 7.18 -2.71
CA ILE A 125 13.96 5.85 -2.43
C ILE A 125 14.68 5.18 -1.27
N GLN A 126 16.02 5.26 -1.22
CA GLN A 126 16.82 4.74 -0.11
C GLN A 126 16.41 5.38 1.21
N LYS A 127 16.36 6.72 1.28
CA LYS A 127 15.92 7.45 2.49
C LYS A 127 14.49 7.09 2.89
N ARG A 128 13.60 6.93 1.90
CA ARG A 128 12.22 6.53 2.14
C ARG A 128 12.13 5.10 2.70
N ALA A 129 12.90 4.16 2.17
CA ALA A 129 12.95 2.78 2.66
C ALA A 129 13.44 2.72 4.12
N LEU A 130 14.49 3.46 4.47
CA LEU A 130 14.95 3.58 5.86
C LEU A 130 13.84 4.10 6.78
N SER A 131 13.18 5.19 6.40
CA SER A 131 12.06 5.74 7.18
C SER A 131 10.88 4.76 7.33
N ILE A 132 10.62 3.94 6.31
CA ILE A 132 9.59 2.89 6.38
C ILE A 132 10.02 1.78 7.34
N ALA A 133 11.28 1.34 7.29
CA ALA A 133 11.81 0.32 8.20
C ALA A 133 11.74 0.78 9.66
N ASP A 134 12.15 2.01 9.97
CA ASP A 134 12.04 2.60 11.31
C ASP A 134 10.58 2.69 11.76
N GLY A 135 9.69 3.13 10.87
CA GLY A 135 8.26 3.19 11.14
C GLY A 135 7.65 1.82 11.41
N ALA A 136 8.04 0.79 10.67
CA ALA A 136 7.58 -0.59 10.89
C ALA A 136 8.06 -1.14 12.25
N ALA A 137 9.33 -0.91 12.61
CA ALA A 137 9.87 -1.30 13.91
C ALA A 137 9.12 -0.61 15.07
N THR A 138 8.78 0.67 14.90
CA THR A 138 7.99 1.43 15.89
C THR A 138 6.56 0.87 16.01
N ILE A 139 5.89 0.59 14.89
CA ILE A 139 4.52 0.04 14.89
C ILE A 139 4.47 -1.32 15.59
N LEU A 140 5.45 -2.17 15.36
CA LEU A 140 5.56 -3.48 16.02
C LEU A 140 5.78 -3.34 17.53
N LYS A 141 6.62 -2.37 17.95
CA LYS A 141 6.89 -2.11 19.37
C LYS A 141 5.68 -1.56 20.13
N ASP A 142 4.83 -0.80 19.45
CA ASP A 142 3.66 -0.12 20.04
C ASP A 142 2.37 -0.94 19.86
N ASP A 143 2.43 -2.20 19.42
CA ASP A 143 1.30 -3.11 19.16
C ASP A 143 0.23 -2.51 18.22
N ARG A 144 0.62 -1.55 17.37
CA ARG A 144 -0.28 -0.90 16.39
C ARG A 144 -0.51 -1.72 15.13
N SER A 145 0.02 -2.93 15.08
CA SER A 145 -0.11 -3.90 13.99
C SER A 145 -1.14 -5.00 14.26
N ASP A 146 -1.73 -5.06 15.46
CA ASP A 146 -2.59 -6.16 15.93
C ASP A 146 -3.72 -6.50 14.96
N CYS A 147 -4.27 -5.52 14.25
CA CYS A 147 -5.37 -5.77 13.32
C CYS A 147 -4.99 -6.60 12.07
N PHE A 148 -3.70 -6.90 11.87
CA PHE A 148 -3.22 -7.69 10.73
C PHE A 148 -2.08 -8.65 11.05
N THR A 149 -1.61 -8.75 12.30
CA THR A 149 -0.53 -9.67 12.72
C THR A 149 -1.05 -10.97 13.33
N ASP A 150 -2.28 -11.00 13.86
CA ASP A 150 -2.92 -12.19 14.47
C ASP A 150 -3.56 -13.15 13.45
#